data_409ed5b457cf422d4ed0ca399ca08f29
#
_entry.id   409ed5b457cf422d4ed0ca399ca08f29
#
_cell.length_a   1.000
_cell.length_b   1.000
_cell.length_c   1.000
_cell.angle_alpha   90.00
_cell.angle_beta   90.00
_cell.angle_gamma   90.00
#
_symmetry.space_group_name_H-M   'P 1'
#
loop_
_entity.id
_entity.type
_entity.pdbx_description
1 polymer ?
#
loop_
_entity_poly.entity_id
_entity_poly.type
_entity_poly.pdbx_seq_one_letter_code
_entity_poly.pdbx_strand_id
1 'polypeptide(L)'
;MVFRRLWLFDNMEKTITAIEAQKHNRSRVNISLDGAYAFSLDQLTAAWLKPGLKLNEQQIAQLLAKDEQQSAYNRALHFLSFRSRSNQEVQTYLERKGYTAEVIEAVLAQLEEDGFLNDTRFSREWVENRTTFRPRSQSMLGWELKQKGVSSETIE
;
A
#
# COMPACT_ATOMS: atom_id res chain seq x y z
N MET A 1 -23.51 4.65 30.67
CA MET A 1 -22.44 3.99 31.44
C MET A 1 -21.43 3.25 30.58
N VAL A 2 -21.87 2.58 29.52
CA VAL A 2 -20.96 1.93 28.56
C VAL A 2 -20.11 2.97 27.83
N PHE A 3 -20.65 4.16 27.55
CA PHE A 3 -19.92 5.28 26.92
C PHE A 3 -18.79 5.84 27.77
N ARG A 4 -18.94 5.85 29.10
CA ARG A 4 -17.89 6.34 30.01
C ARG A 4 -16.68 5.41 30.05
N ARG A 5 -16.90 4.10 29.92
CA ARG A 5 -15.80 3.12 29.86
C ARG A 5 -15.04 3.20 28.55
N LEU A 6 -15.74 3.34 27.42
CA LEU A 6 -15.13 3.52 26.11
C LEU A 6 -14.31 4.81 26.06
N TRP A 7 -14.84 5.89 26.63
CA TRP A 7 -14.16 7.17 26.67
C TRP A 7 -12.91 7.14 27.55
N LEU A 8 -12.95 6.41 28.66
CA LEU A 8 -11.79 6.23 29.54
C LEU A 8 -10.71 5.36 28.90
N PHE A 9 -11.09 4.37 28.09
CA PHE A 9 -10.16 3.55 27.32
C PHE A 9 -9.51 4.34 26.20
N ASP A 10 -10.24 5.22 25.53
CA ASP A 10 -9.72 6.07 24.46
C ASP A 10 -8.66 7.06 24.93
N ASN A 11 -8.65 7.37 26.22
CA ASN A 11 -7.68 8.27 26.82
C ASN A 11 -6.54 7.56 27.55
N MET A 12 -6.53 6.24 27.61
CA MET A 12 -5.45 5.50 28.25
C MET A 12 -4.22 5.50 27.36
N GLU A 13 -3.16 6.12 27.86
CA GLU A 13 -1.88 6.15 27.18
C GLU A 13 -1.02 4.94 27.59
N LYS A 14 -0.31 4.42 26.60
CA LYS A 14 0.70 3.37 26.82
C LYS A 14 2.06 3.91 26.41
N THR A 15 3.09 3.52 27.14
CA THR A 15 4.44 3.99 26.91
C THR A 15 5.20 3.01 26.03
N ILE A 16 5.86 3.51 24.98
CA ILE A 16 6.77 2.70 24.18
C ILE A 16 7.98 2.35 25.05
N THR A 17 8.19 1.06 25.27
CA THR A 17 9.30 0.57 26.08
C THR A 17 10.46 -0.01 25.26
N ALA A 18 10.18 -0.47 24.04
CA ALA A 18 11.22 -0.97 23.14
C ALA A 18 10.79 -0.85 21.68
N ILE A 19 11.76 -0.59 20.82
CA ILE A 19 11.61 -0.59 19.37
C ILE A 19 12.76 -1.43 18.83
N GLU A 20 12.46 -2.61 18.29
CA GLU A 20 13.49 -3.55 17.84
C GLU A 20 13.25 -4.00 16.41
N ALA A 21 14.30 -4.02 15.58
CA ALA A 21 14.20 -4.54 14.22
C ALA A 21 13.92 -6.04 14.25
N GLN A 22 13.08 -6.52 13.34
CA GLN A 22 12.81 -7.95 13.21
C GLN A 22 14.04 -8.68 12.65
N LYS A 23 14.30 -9.89 13.14
CA LYS A 23 15.48 -10.66 12.72
C LYS A 23 15.43 -11.06 11.25
N HIS A 24 14.25 -11.42 10.74
CA HIS A 24 14.07 -11.92 9.38
C HIS A 24 13.59 -10.86 8.38
N ASN A 25 13.14 -9.71 8.88
CA ASN A 25 12.70 -8.62 8.03
C ASN A 25 13.08 -7.29 8.67
N ARG A 26 14.24 -6.79 8.32
CA ARG A 26 14.79 -5.57 8.92
C ARG A 26 14.07 -4.29 8.51
N SER A 27 13.18 -4.37 7.50
CA SER A 27 12.33 -3.23 7.14
C SER A 27 11.16 -3.05 8.11
N ARG A 28 10.94 -4.00 9.01
CA ARG A 28 9.90 -3.93 10.02
C ARG A 28 10.50 -3.88 11.41
N VAL A 29 9.82 -3.15 12.30
CA VAL A 29 10.22 -3.03 13.70
C VAL A 29 9.10 -3.50 14.61
N ASN A 30 9.47 -4.14 15.70
CA ASN A 30 8.55 -4.57 16.75
C ASN A 30 8.44 -3.47 17.80
N ILE A 31 7.21 -3.09 18.12
CA ILE A 31 6.93 -2.07 19.13
C ILE A 31 6.40 -2.76 20.37
N SER A 32 7.07 -2.51 21.52
CA SER A 32 6.61 -2.95 22.81
C SER A 32 6.02 -1.79 23.58
N LEU A 33 4.85 -2.01 24.16
CA LEU A 33 4.16 -1.03 25.00
C LEU A 33 4.04 -1.58 26.42
N ASP A 34 4.40 -0.77 27.39
CA ASP A 34 4.34 -1.14 28.83
C ASP A 34 5.04 -2.47 29.13
N GLY A 35 6.15 -2.75 28.45
CA GLY A 35 6.96 -3.93 28.66
C GLY A 35 6.56 -5.18 27.91
N ALA A 36 5.50 -5.12 27.08
CA ALA A 36 5.01 -6.27 26.31
C ALA A 36 4.93 -5.95 24.83
N TYR A 37 5.22 -6.93 23.99
CA TYR A 37 5.04 -6.79 22.54
C TYR A 37 3.59 -6.40 22.22
N ALA A 38 3.41 -5.39 21.38
CA ALA A 38 2.09 -4.90 20.99
C ALA A 38 1.81 -5.10 19.50
N PHE A 39 2.69 -4.60 18.63
CA PHE A 39 2.52 -4.69 17.17
C PHE A 39 3.83 -4.41 16.46
N SER A 40 3.84 -4.64 15.16
CA SER A 40 4.98 -4.28 14.30
C SER A 40 4.58 -3.21 13.31
N LEU A 41 5.54 -2.40 12.89
CA LEU A 41 5.35 -1.34 11.92
C LEU A 41 6.48 -1.39 10.89
N ASP A 42 6.19 -0.86 9.69
CA ASP A 42 7.24 -0.58 8.72
C ASP A 42 8.21 0.46 9.29
N GLN A 43 9.47 0.33 8.97
CA GLN A 43 10.52 1.21 9.47
C GLN A 43 10.21 2.69 9.20
N LEU A 44 9.67 3.01 8.04
CA LEU A 44 9.31 4.39 7.69
C LEU A 44 8.16 4.91 8.56
N THR A 45 7.16 4.09 8.82
CA THR A 45 6.04 4.45 9.67
C THR A 45 6.50 4.71 11.11
N ALA A 46 7.49 3.96 11.58
CA ALA A 46 8.00 4.05 12.95
C ALA A 46 9.14 5.06 13.11
N ALA A 47 9.56 5.73 12.05
CA ALA A 47 10.80 6.53 12.05
C ALA A 47 10.83 7.65 13.11
N TRP A 48 9.67 8.19 13.47
CA TRP A 48 9.58 9.28 14.46
C TRP A 48 9.30 8.78 15.88
N LEU A 49 9.10 7.48 16.07
CA LEU A 49 8.82 6.91 17.39
C LEU A 49 10.11 6.71 18.17
N LYS A 50 10.03 6.88 19.49
CA LYS A 50 11.14 6.71 20.42
C LYS A 50 10.68 5.99 21.67
N PRO A 51 11.54 5.19 22.33
CA PRO A 51 11.24 4.68 23.67
C PRO A 51 10.95 5.85 24.63
N GLY A 52 9.93 5.70 25.46
CA GLY A 52 9.47 6.72 26.37
C GLY A 52 8.30 7.55 25.85
N LEU A 53 8.01 7.51 24.56
CA LEU A 53 6.86 8.20 23.97
C LEU A 53 5.57 7.51 24.41
N LYS A 54 4.55 8.29 24.72
CA LYS A 54 3.23 7.80 25.11
C LYS A 54 2.26 7.86 23.95
N LEU A 55 1.50 6.79 23.73
CA LEU A 55 0.52 6.69 22.68
C LEU A 55 -0.85 6.32 23.27
N ASN A 56 -1.90 7.02 22.84
CA ASN A 56 -3.28 6.63 23.16
C ASN A 56 -3.80 5.68 22.07
N GLU A 57 -4.98 5.11 22.28
CA GLU A 57 -5.57 4.15 21.34
C GLU A 57 -5.81 4.74 19.95
N GLN A 58 -6.21 6.00 19.88
CA GLN A 58 -6.43 6.68 18.61
C GLN A 58 -5.13 6.82 17.83
N GLN A 59 -4.06 7.20 18.50
CA GLN A 59 -2.73 7.32 17.89
C GLN A 59 -2.22 5.96 17.39
N ILE A 60 -2.45 4.90 18.17
CA ILE A 60 -2.09 3.54 17.78
C ILE A 60 -2.88 3.12 16.53
N ALA A 61 -4.19 3.39 16.50
CA ALA A 61 -5.03 3.08 15.34
C ALA A 61 -4.57 3.80 14.09
N GLN A 62 -4.17 5.07 14.21
CA GLN A 62 -3.63 5.85 13.09
C GLN A 62 -2.30 5.29 12.59
N LEU A 63 -1.43 4.84 13.50
CA LEU A 63 -0.16 4.22 13.13
C LEU A 63 -0.38 2.89 12.38
N LEU A 64 -1.31 2.08 12.86
CA LEU A 64 -1.63 0.80 12.21
C LEU A 64 -2.25 1.02 10.82
N ALA A 65 -3.10 2.04 10.67
CA ALA A 65 -3.68 2.39 9.37
C ALA A 65 -2.61 2.86 8.38
N LYS A 66 -1.68 3.70 8.83
CA LYS A 66 -0.55 4.14 8.01
C LYS A 66 0.35 2.97 7.62
N ASP A 67 0.58 2.05 8.55
CA ASP A 67 1.40 0.87 8.29
C ASP A 67 0.75 -0.02 7.23
N GLU A 68 -0.55 -0.23 7.29
CA GLU A 68 -1.28 -1.00 6.30
C GLU A 68 -1.17 -0.37 4.91
N GLN A 69 -1.31 0.95 4.82
CA GLN A 69 -1.15 1.68 3.57
C GLN A 69 0.29 1.56 3.06
N GLN A 70 1.28 1.71 3.92
CA GLN A 70 2.69 1.58 3.55
C GLN A 70 3.00 0.15 3.08
N SER A 71 2.46 -0.85 3.75
CA SER A 71 2.62 -2.26 3.37
C SER A 71 2.03 -2.52 1.98
N ALA A 72 0.84 -1.99 1.73
CA ALA A 72 0.19 -2.12 0.42
C ALA A 72 1.00 -1.43 -0.68
N TYR A 73 1.51 -0.24 -0.40
CA TYR A 73 2.37 0.50 -1.31
C TYR A 73 3.64 -0.29 -1.64
N ASN A 74 4.30 -0.83 -0.64
CA ASN A 74 5.53 -1.61 -0.83
C ASN A 74 5.26 -2.87 -1.66
N ARG A 75 4.14 -3.56 -1.42
CA ARG A 75 3.75 -4.73 -2.21
C ARG A 75 3.47 -4.36 -3.66
N ALA A 76 2.81 -3.23 -3.88
CA ALA A 76 2.54 -2.73 -5.22
C ALA A 76 3.84 -2.40 -5.97
N LEU A 77 4.79 -1.74 -5.31
CA LEU A 77 6.11 -1.46 -5.90
C LEU A 77 6.83 -2.75 -6.29
N HIS A 78 6.79 -3.75 -5.43
CA HIS A 78 7.40 -5.04 -5.73
C HIS A 78 6.74 -5.69 -6.95
N PHE A 79 5.42 -5.66 -7.03
CA PHE A 79 4.65 -6.17 -8.17
C PHE A 79 5.01 -5.44 -9.45
N LEU A 80 5.16 -4.12 -9.39
CA LEU A 80 5.56 -3.28 -10.53
C LEU A 80 7.02 -3.50 -10.95
N SER A 81 7.87 -3.99 -10.05
CA SER A 81 9.28 -4.22 -10.36
C SER A 81 9.50 -5.31 -11.39
N PHE A 82 8.54 -6.21 -11.59
CA PHE A 82 8.66 -7.30 -12.55
C PHE A 82 8.32 -6.88 -13.98
N ARG A 83 7.35 -5.99 -14.14
CA ARG A 83 6.99 -5.38 -15.42
C ARG A 83 6.00 -4.24 -15.19
N SER A 84 5.81 -3.43 -16.22
CA SER A 84 4.78 -2.39 -16.20
C SER A 84 3.38 -3.02 -16.03
N ARG A 85 2.52 -2.35 -15.27
CA ARG A 85 1.16 -2.81 -14.97
C ARG A 85 0.17 -1.66 -15.17
N SER A 86 -1.07 -2.01 -15.55
CA SER A 86 -2.15 -1.03 -15.56
C SER A 86 -2.66 -0.78 -14.14
N ASN A 87 -3.38 0.32 -13.94
CA ASN A 87 -4.02 0.62 -12.65
C ASN A 87 -4.91 -0.53 -12.19
N GLN A 88 -5.70 -1.10 -13.10
CA GLN A 88 -6.59 -2.21 -12.76
C GLN A 88 -5.82 -3.47 -12.34
N GLU A 89 -4.70 -3.75 -12.98
CA GLU A 89 -3.86 -4.89 -12.59
C GLU A 89 -3.34 -4.75 -11.16
N VAL A 90 -2.89 -3.56 -10.80
CA VAL A 90 -2.42 -3.28 -9.44
C VAL A 90 -3.58 -3.35 -8.45
N GLN A 91 -4.72 -2.77 -8.79
CA GLN A 91 -5.93 -2.85 -7.96
C GLN A 91 -6.32 -4.30 -7.66
N THR A 92 -6.41 -5.13 -8.70
CA THR A 92 -6.76 -6.54 -8.56
C THR A 92 -5.75 -7.29 -7.70
N TYR A 93 -4.47 -7.00 -7.89
CA TYR A 93 -3.40 -7.60 -7.09
C TYR A 93 -3.58 -7.27 -5.59
N LEU A 94 -3.83 -6.01 -5.27
CA LEU A 94 -4.01 -5.58 -3.88
C LEU A 94 -5.30 -6.13 -3.27
N GLU A 95 -6.37 -6.23 -4.07
CA GLU A 95 -7.62 -6.87 -3.62
C GLU A 95 -7.39 -8.32 -3.23
N ARG A 96 -6.63 -9.05 -4.01
CA ARG A 96 -6.28 -10.46 -3.73
C ARG A 96 -5.43 -10.60 -2.47
N LYS A 97 -4.67 -9.57 -2.12
CA LYS A 97 -3.88 -9.55 -0.88
C LYS A 97 -4.70 -9.17 0.34
N GLY A 98 -5.98 -8.83 0.16
CA GLY A 98 -6.89 -8.58 1.27
C GLY A 98 -6.98 -7.13 1.73
N TYR A 99 -6.42 -6.19 0.99
CA TYR A 99 -6.53 -4.77 1.35
C TYR A 99 -7.91 -4.23 1.05
N THR A 100 -8.35 -3.26 1.85
CA THR A 100 -9.66 -2.61 1.66
C THR A 100 -9.63 -1.68 0.45
N ALA A 101 -10.81 -1.38 -0.10
CA ALA A 101 -10.94 -0.45 -1.23
C ALA A 101 -10.34 0.92 -0.92
N GLU A 102 -10.50 1.40 0.32
CA GLU A 102 -9.99 2.69 0.77
C GLU A 102 -8.46 2.74 0.74
N VAL A 103 -7.81 1.69 1.25
CA VAL A 103 -6.35 1.58 1.23
C VAL A 103 -5.85 1.50 -0.21
N ILE A 104 -6.50 0.70 -1.05
CA ILE A 104 -6.13 0.52 -2.46
C ILE A 104 -6.23 1.84 -3.21
N GLU A 105 -7.33 2.58 -3.03
CA GLU A 105 -7.52 3.88 -3.69
C GLU A 105 -6.40 4.86 -3.32
N ALA A 106 -6.06 4.95 -2.03
CA ALA A 106 -4.99 5.81 -1.56
C ALA A 106 -3.63 5.42 -2.14
N VAL A 107 -3.35 4.12 -2.19
CA VAL A 107 -2.08 3.60 -2.73
C VAL A 107 -1.98 3.85 -4.23
N LEU A 108 -3.05 3.62 -4.99
CA LEU A 108 -3.06 3.87 -6.44
C LEU A 108 -2.80 5.35 -6.74
N ALA A 109 -3.46 6.25 -5.99
CA ALA A 109 -3.25 7.70 -6.15
C ALA A 109 -1.79 8.08 -5.85
N GLN A 110 -1.21 7.53 -4.80
CA GLN A 110 0.17 7.80 -4.44
C GLN A 110 1.15 7.27 -5.49
N LEU A 111 0.90 6.08 -6.02
CA LEU A 111 1.74 5.50 -7.08
C LEU A 111 1.69 6.33 -8.37
N GLU A 112 0.53 6.87 -8.71
CA GLU A 112 0.38 7.78 -9.86
C GLU A 112 1.17 9.07 -9.63
N GLU A 113 1.02 9.67 -8.45
CA GLU A 113 1.73 10.89 -8.09
C GLU A 113 3.24 10.69 -8.11
N ASP A 114 3.69 9.54 -7.62
CA ASP A 114 5.12 9.20 -7.57
C ASP A 114 5.68 8.75 -8.93
N GLY A 115 4.82 8.62 -9.95
CA GLY A 115 5.24 8.26 -11.30
C GLY A 115 5.41 6.77 -11.56
N PHE A 116 4.98 5.90 -10.65
CA PHE A 116 5.08 4.45 -10.79
C PHE A 116 3.91 3.83 -11.53
N LEU A 117 2.78 4.53 -11.64
CA LEU A 117 1.60 4.09 -12.39
C LEU A 117 1.22 5.15 -13.43
N ASN A 118 1.00 4.71 -14.65
CA ASN A 118 0.56 5.57 -15.75
C ASN A 118 -0.01 4.69 -16.86
N ASP A 119 -1.33 4.69 -17.00
CA ASP A 119 -2.00 3.86 -18.01
C ASP A 119 -1.65 4.26 -19.45
N THR A 120 -1.35 5.52 -19.69
CA THR A 120 -0.89 5.97 -21.01
C THR A 120 0.46 5.33 -21.34
N ARG A 121 1.41 5.37 -20.42
CA ARG A 121 2.72 4.73 -20.58
C ARG A 121 2.58 3.22 -20.70
N PHE A 122 1.74 2.60 -19.87
CA PHE A 122 1.46 1.17 -19.93
C PHE A 122 0.93 0.77 -21.30
N SER A 123 -0.04 1.52 -21.84
CA SER A 123 -0.62 1.28 -23.14
C SER A 123 0.40 1.37 -24.25
N ARG A 124 1.27 2.37 -24.20
CA ARG A 124 2.36 2.55 -25.19
C ARG A 124 3.32 1.38 -25.15
N GLU A 125 3.76 0.98 -23.98
CA GLU A 125 4.67 -0.16 -23.79
C GLU A 125 4.04 -1.46 -24.30
N TRP A 126 2.74 -1.64 -24.01
CA TRP A 126 2.00 -2.82 -24.47
C TRP A 126 1.95 -2.90 -26.00
N VAL A 127 1.59 -1.79 -26.65
CA VAL A 127 1.53 -1.71 -28.11
C VAL A 127 2.91 -1.95 -28.71
N GLU A 128 3.95 -1.32 -28.20
CA GLU A 128 5.32 -1.50 -28.68
C GLU A 128 5.77 -2.96 -28.57
N ASN A 129 5.50 -3.60 -27.43
CA ASN A 129 5.85 -5.00 -27.20
C ASN A 129 5.16 -5.91 -28.20
N ARG A 130 3.84 -5.75 -28.36
CA ARG A 130 3.06 -6.59 -29.29
C ARG A 130 3.44 -6.36 -30.74
N THR A 131 3.71 -5.12 -31.13
CA THR A 131 4.10 -4.78 -32.48
C THR A 131 5.47 -5.39 -32.83
N THR A 132 6.38 -5.43 -31.89
CA THR A 132 7.75 -5.95 -32.10
C THR A 132 7.79 -7.48 -32.09
N PHE A 133 7.15 -8.12 -31.10
CA PHE A 133 7.27 -9.57 -30.88
C PHE A 133 6.11 -10.38 -31.39
N ARG A 134 4.89 -9.85 -31.34
CA ARG A 134 3.68 -10.51 -31.80
C ARG A 134 2.73 -9.49 -32.42
N PRO A 135 2.96 -9.10 -33.70
CA PRO A 135 2.12 -8.08 -34.34
C PRO A 135 0.63 -8.41 -34.26
N ARG A 136 -0.17 -7.41 -33.91
CA ARG A 136 -1.63 -7.54 -33.80
C ARG A 136 -2.29 -6.32 -34.42
N SER A 137 -3.56 -6.46 -34.85
CA SER A 137 -4.33 -5.34 -35.37
C SER A 137 -4.61 -4.29 -34.29
N GLN A 138 -4.90 -3.07 -34.71
CA GLN A 138 -5.31 -2.01 -33.77
C GLN A 138 -6.53 -2.42 -32.95
N SER A 139 -7.49 -3.09 -33.58
CA SER A 139 -8.70 -3.56 -32.88
C SER A 139 -8.35 -4.57 -31.77
N MET A 140 -7.45 -5.49 -32.05
CA MET A 140 -7.01 -6.49 -31.08
C MET A 140 -6.24 -5.85 -29.94
N LEU A 141 -5.32 -4.91 -30.23
CA LEU A 141 -4.57 -4.17 -29.24
C LEU A 141 -5.50 -3.36 -28.32
N GLY A 142 -6.49 -2.69 -28.93
CA GLY A 142 -7.49 -1.95 -28.16
C GLY A 142 -8.31 -2.85 -27.25
N TRP A 143 -8.69 -4.03 -27.73
CA TRP A 143 -9.42 -5.01 -26.95
C TRP A 143 -8.56 -5.52 -25.76
N GLU A 144 -7.28 -5.84 -26.02
CA GLU A 144 -6.36 -6.28 -24.95
C GLU A 144 -6.21 -5.22 -23.88
N LEU A 145 -6.04 -3.96 -24.27
CA LEU A 145 -5.92 -2.85 -23.31
C LEU A 145 -7.20 -2.66 -22.49
N LYS A 146 -8.38 -2.83 -23.10
CA LYS A 146 -9.64 -2.77 -22.36
C LYS A 146 -9.72 -3.89 -21.32
N GLN A 147 -9.24 -5.08 -21.65
CA GLN A 147 -9.18 -6.20 -20.71
C GLN A 147 -8.24 -5.88 -19.52
N LYS A 148 -7.27 -5.00 -19.73
CA LYS A 148 -6.36 -4.52 -18.67
C LYS A 148 -6.91 -3.31 -17.92
N GLY A 149 -8.14 -2.88 -18.26
CA GLY A 149 -8.81 -1.80 -17.58
C GLY A 149 -8.42 -0.40 -18.03
N VAL A 150 -7.75 -0.28 -19.16
CA VAL A 150 -7.39 1.03 -19.71
C VAL A 150 -8.61 1.69 -20.33
N SER A 151 -8.81 3.00 -20.06
CA SER A 151 -9.95 3.73 -20.57
C SER A 151 -9.89 3.92 -22.07
N SER A 152 -11.07 4.08 -22.72
CA SER A 152 -11.16 4.31 -24.16
C SER A 152 -10.41 5.57 -24.59
N GLU A 153 -10.44 6.60 -23.76
CA GLU A 153 -9.72 7.85 -24.02
C GLU A 153 -8.20 7.62 -24.08
N THR A 154 -7.67 6.82 -23.17
CA THR A 154 -6.24 6.50 -23.13
C THR A 154 -5.82 5.64 -24.32
N ILE A 155 -6.70 4.75 -24.80
CA ILE A 155 -6.41 3.86 -25.93
C ILE A 155 -6.28 4.63 -27.25
N GLU A 156 -7.03 5.71 -27.41
CA GLU A 156 -6.93 6.56 -28.58
C GLU A 156 -5.65 7.37 -28.58
#